data_7c9030a749a180cc3aa466e2ae0a5346
#
_entry.id   7c9030a749a180cc3aa466e2ae0a5346
#
_cell.length_a   1.000
_cell.length_b   1.000
_cell.length_c   1.000
_cell.angle_alpha   90.00
_cell.angle_beta   90.00
_cell.angle_gamma   90.00
#
_symmetry.space_group_name_H-M   'P 1'
#
loop_
_entity.id
_entity.type
_entity.pdbx_description
1 polymer ?
#
loop_
_entity_poly.entity_id
_entity_poly.type
_entity_poly.pdbx_seq_one_letter_code
_entity_poly.pdbx_strand_id
1 'polypeptide(L)'
;MSYQATGSDGDGYRFAKEAGLSVSKLYPSLVPFNVEGERVKALQGLSLRNIHAYIYNDKKLVYDEFGEMLFTHFGVSGPVIISASALIGNKDIKGYRLCIDLKPALDEEKLDERILRDFAEQKNKSLKNSLNKLFPTKLIDEVIYQSKIDPEKKVNLLTKEERHRLVNVTKNLEFRLSSTRGFNEAIITKGGVEVSQINPKTMESKSVKGLFFAGEVL
;
A
#
# COMPACT_ATOMS: atom_id res chain seq x y z
N MET A 1 -4.12 -11.08 -18.72
CA MET A 1 -4.17 -11.95 -17.52
C MET A 1 -4.78 -11.26 -16.31
N SER A 2 -4.68 -9.95 -16.22
CA SER A 2 -5.42 -9.14 -15.24
C SER A 2 -6.93 -9.19 -15.51
N TYR A 3 -7.75 -8.89 -14.50
CA TYR A 3 -9.22 -8.93 -14.58
C TYR A 3 -9.79 -10.26 -15.10
N GLN A 4 -9.31 -11.39 -14.58
CA GLN A 4 -9.74 -12.72 -15.03
C GLN A 4 -11.27 -12.92 -14.98
N ALA A 5 -11.96 -12.23 -14.07
CA ALA A 5 -13.43 -12.24 -14.00
C ALA A 5 -14.12 -11.75 -15.31
N THR A 6 -13.41 -11.02 -16.17
CA THR A 6 -13.91 -10.55 -17.48
C THR A 6 -13.61 -11.52 -18.62
N GLY A 7 -13.07 -12.72 -18.33
CA GLY A 7 -12.70 -13.72 -19.30
C GLY A 7 -11.27 -13.57 -19.87
N SER A 8 -10.45 -12.71 -19.26
CA SER A 8 -9.05 -12.53 -19.67
C SER A 8 -8.20 -13.73 -19.22
N ASP A 9 -7.85 -14.60 -20.15
CA ASP A 9 -7.08 -15.84 -19.92
C ASP A 9 -5.62 -15.76 -20.39
N GLY A 10 -5.26 -14.70 -21.11
CA GLY A 10 -3.92 -14.51 -21.67
C GLY A 10 -3.74 -15.06 -23.06
N ASP A 11 -4.81 -15.34 -23.79
CA ASP A 11 -4.79 -15.85 -25.16
C ASP A 11 -3.92 -15.02 -26.11
N GLY A 12 -3.91 -13.68 -25.97
CA GLY A 12 -3.04 -12.81 -26.79
C GLY A 12 -1.56 -13.14 -26.67
N TYR A 13 -1.10 -13.52 -25.48
CA TYR A 13 0.29 -13.97 -25.26
C TYR A 13 0.54 -15.36 -25.85
N ARG A 14 -0.46 -16.25 -25.80
CA ARG A 14 -0.39 -17.56 -26.41
C ARG A 14 -0.27 -17.45 -27.93
N PHE A 15 -1.16 -16.68 -28.55
CA PHE A 15 -1.12 -16.43 -30.01
C PHE A 15 0.20 -15.81 -30.48
N ALA A 16 0.74 -14.85 -29.71
CA ALA A 16 2.04 -14.26 -30.02
C ALA A 16 3.15 -15.30 -30.01
N LYS A 17 3.19 -16.22 -29.03
CA LYS A 17 4.17 -17.30 -28.94
C LYS A 17 4.01 -18.31 -30.06
N GLU A 18 2.77 -18.69 -30.40
CA GLU A 18 2.47 -19.59 -31.54
C GLU A 18 2.91 -18.99 -32.88
N ALA A 19 2.84 -17.66 -33.02
CA ALA A 19 3.36 -16.92 -34.17
C ALA A 19 4.88 -16.70 -34.14
N GLY A 20 5.58 -17.25 -33.15
CA GLY A 20 7.05 -17.18 -33.03
C GLY A 20 7.59 -15.90 -32.40
N LEU A 21 6.73 -15.08 -31.76
CA LEU A 21 7.19 -13.88 -31.04
C LEU A 21 7.56 -14.22 -29.60
N SER A 22 8.52 -13.48 -29.07
CA SER A 22 8.91 -13.55 -27.66
C SER A 22 7.95 -12.76 -26.79
N VAL A 23 7.63 -13.33 -25.63
CA VAL A 23 6.83 -12.67 -24.59
C VAL A 23 7.69 -12.60 -23.34
N SER A 24 7.86 -11.39 -22.80
CA SER A 24 8.59 -11.17 -21.56
C SER A 24 7.87 -11.81 -20.36
N LYS A 25 8.58 -11.92 -19.23
CA LYS A 25 7.96 -12.46 -18.03
C LYS A 25 6.81 -11.56 -17.57
N LEU A 26 5.64 -12.17 -17.35
CA LEU A 26 4.44 -11.48 -16.94
C LEU A 26 4.36 -11.38 -15.42
N TYR A 27 3.97 -10.20 -14.90
CA TYR A 27 3.77 -9.92 -13.48
C TYR A 27 2.44 -9.20 -13.27
N PRO A 28 1.75 -9.46 -12.14
CA PRO A 28 0.63 -8.64 -11.73
C PRO A 28 1.13 -7.23 -11.38
N SER A 29 0.42 -6.20 -11.81
CA SER A 29 0.74 -4.80 -11.53
C SER A 29 -0.52 -4.02 -11.20
N LEU A 30 -0.37 -2.89 -10.52
CA LEU A 30 -1.48 -2.16 -9.89
C LEU A 30 -2.33 -3.11 -9.05
N VAL A 31 -1.71 -3.76 -8.09
CA VAL A 31 -2.28 -4.84 -7.29
C VAL A 31 -2.10 -4.56 -5.79
N PRO A 32 -3.07 -4.94 -4.94
CA PRO A 32 -2.94 -4.80 -3.50
C PRO A 32 -1.82 -5.65 -2.90
N PHE A 33 -1.38 -5.30 -1.68
CA PHE A 33 -0.44 -6.09 -0.91
C PHE A 33 -1.10 -6.81 0.26
N ASN A 34 -0.66 -8.04 0.51
CA ASN A 34 -0.89 -8.72 1.77
C ASN A 34 0.03 -8.15 2.85
N VAL A 35 -0.47 -8.07 4.07
CA VAL A 35 0.25 -7.62 5.27
C VAL A 35 0.40 -8.78 6.23
N GLU A 36 1.55 -8.86 6.91
CA GLU A 36 1.80 -9.86 7.94
C GLU A 36 0.94 -9.62 9.19
N GLY A 37 0.49 -10.70 9.80
CA GLY A 37 -0.26 -10.68 11.07
C GLY A 37 -1.76 -10.46 10.91
N GLU A 38 -2.49 -10.74 11.99
CA GLU A 38 -3.95 -10.77 12.00
C GLU A 38 -4.59 -9.39 12.32
N ARG A 39 -3.82 -8.47 12.89
CA ARG A 39 -4.34 -7.18 13.36
C ARG A 39 -4.88 -6.30 12.24
N VAL A 40 -4.33 -6.41 11.04
CA VAL A 40 -4.80 -5.67 9.86
C VAL A 40 -6.28 -5.98 9.53
N LYS A 41 -6.77 -7.16 9.88
CA LYS A 41 -8.17 -7.56 9.67
C LYS A 41 -9.16 -6.67 10.43
N ALA A 42 -8.78 -6.21 11.62
CA ALA A 42 -9.61 -5.28 12.41
C ALA A 42 -9.77 -3.91 11.73
N LEU A 43 -8.85 -3.54 10.84
CA LEU A 43 -8.88 -2.31 10.08
C LEU A 43 -9.68 -2.41 8.78
N GLN A 44 -10.18 -3.58 8.40
CA GLN A 44 -10.91 -3.81 7.14
C GLN A 44 -11.98 -2.74 6.90
N GLY A 45 -11.96 -2.17 5.69
CA GLY A 45 -12.89 -1.13 5.25
C GLY A 45 -12.53 0.28 5.72
N LEU A 46 -11.44 0.46 6.47
CA LEU A 46 -10.94 1.77 6.85
C LEU A 46 -10.17 2.39 5.68
N SER A 47 -10.67 3.50 5.16
CA SER A 47 -9.94 4.36 4.22
C SER A 47 -9.21 5.45 4.98
N LEU A 48 -7.94 5.65 4.68
CA LEU A 48 -7.14 6.77 5.16
C LEU A 48 -6.95 7.76 4.02
N ARG A 49 -7.26 9.03 4.29
CA ARG A 49 -7.09 10.13 3.34
C ARG A 49 -6.03 11.11 3.86
N ASN A 50 -5.37 11.80 2.93
CA ASN A 50 -4.35 12.78 3.24
C ASN A 50 -3.24 12.21 4.14
N ILE A 51 -2.80 10.99 3.83
CA ILE A 51 -1.64 10.36 4.46
C ILE A 51 -0.44 10.43 3.54
N HIS A 52 0.77 10.25 4.07
CA HIS A 52 1.95 9.99 3.28
C HIS A 52 2.39 8.55 3.52
N ALA A 53 2.45 7.76 2.47
CA ALA A 53 2.87 6.37 2.54
C ALA A 53 4.32 6.24 2.07
N TYR A 54 5.15 5.58 2.85
CA TYR A 54 6.54 5.26 2.54
C TYR A 54 6.71 3.75 2.50
N ILE A 55 7.38 3.24 1.49
CA ILE A 55 7.73 1.81 1.47
C ILE A 55 9.25 1.67 1.48
N TYR A 56 9.73 0.90 2.43
CA TYR A 56 11.15 0.60 2.62
C TYR A 56 11.43 -0.87 2.30
N ASN A 57 12.57 -1.11 1.66
CA ASN A 57 13.23 -2.42 1.62
C ASN A 57 14.42 -2.34 2.57
N ASP A 58 14.34 -2.99 3.70
CA ASP A 58 15.23 -2.79 4.85
C ASP A 58 15.32 -1.30 5.24
N LYS A 59 16.45 -0.66 4.99
CA LYS A 59 16.67 0.78 5.26
C LYS A 59 16.48 1.67 4.04
N LYS A 60 16.32 1.09 2.83
CA LYS A 60 16.23 1.86 1.59
C LYS A 60 14.78 2.24 1.32
N LEU A 61 14.51 3.54 1.22
CA LEU A 61 13.25 4.04 0.69
C LEU A 61 13.14 3.65 -0.80
N VAL A 62 12.07 2.95 -1.16
CA VAL A 62 11.83 2.48 -2.53
C VAL A 62 10.60 3.12 -3.17
N TYR A 63 9.73 3.69 -2.36
CA TYR A 63 8.55 4.39 -2.80
C TYR A 63 8.06 5.34 -1.72
N ASP A 64 7.56 6.51 -2.12
CA ASP A 64 6.81 7.44 -1.27
C ASP A 64 5.78 8.20 -2.10
N GLU A 65 4.60 8.39 -1.52
CA GLU A 65 3.52 9.16 -2.15
C GLU A 65 2.52 9.67 -1.12
N PHE A 66 2.04 10.89 -1.34
CA PHE A 66 0.92 11.46 -0.59
C PHE A 66 -0.40 11.10 -1.26
N GLY A 67 -1.41 10.68 -0.48
CA GLY A 67 -2.71 10.35 -1.05
C GLY A 67 -3.62 9.56 -0.13
N GLU A 68 -4.29 8.57 -0.70
CA GLU A 68 -5.29 7.74 -0.03
C GLU A 68 -4.94 6.27 -0.11
N MET A 69 -5.29 5.53 0.96
CA MET A 69 -5.18 4.08 1.01
C MET A 69 -6.40 3.45 1.68
N LEU A 70 -6.56 2.15 1.48
CA LEU A 70 -7.64 1.34 2.04
C LEU A 70 -7.06 0.12 2.75
N PHE A 71 -7.51 -0.15 3.97
CA PHE A 71 -7.30 -1.42 4.64
C PHE A 71 -8.34 -2.44 4.20
N THR A 72 -7.89 -3.66 3.90
CA THR A 72 -8.70 -4.81 3.53
C THR A 72 -8.55 -5.92 4.56
N HIS A 73 -9.32 -7.02 4.43
CA HIS A 73 -9.18 -8.18 5.31
C HIS A 73 -7.85 -8.92 5.15
N PHE A 74 -7.11 -8.69 4.08
CA PHE A 74 -5.81 -9.33 3.80
C PHE A 74 -4.62 -8.37 3.95
N GLY A 75 -4.85 -7.07 3.95
CA GLY A 75 -3.76 -6.10 3.97
C GLY A 75 -4.19 -4.72 3.52
N VAL A 76 -3.51 -4.19 2.49
CA VAL A 76 -3.65 -2.80 2.05
C VAL A 76 -3.85 -2.68 0.55
N SER A 77 -4.65 -1.68 0.17
CA SER A 77 -5.02 -1.32 -1.19
C SER A 77 -5.20 0.21 -1.31
N GLY A 78 -5.82 0.66 -2.37
CA GLY A 78 -6.08 2.08 -2.63
C GLY A 78 -5.00 2.72 -3.50
N PRO A 79 -5.22 3.97 -3.96
CA PRO A 79 -4.41 4.58 -5.01
C PRO A 79 -2.90 4.52 -4.77
N VAL A 80 -2.41 5.05 -3.65
CA VAL A 80 -0.96 5.06 -3.35
C VAL A 80 -0.36 3.65 -3.23
N ILE A 81 -1.13 2.68 -2.74
CA ILE A 81 -0.67 1.31 -2.53
C ILE A 81 -0.56 0.55 -3.86
N ILE A 82 -1.58 0.65 -4.72
CA ILE A 82 -1.55 -0.01 -6.03
C ILE A 82 -0.51 0.62 -6.95
N SER A 83 -0.32 1.95 -6.90
CA SER A 83 0.78 2.63 -7.61
C SER A 83 2.15 2.10 -7.18
N ALA A 84 2.38 1.92 -5.88
CA ALA A 84 3.61 1.34 -5.36
C ALA A 84 3.88 -0.05 -5.95
N SER A 85 2.85 -0.87 -6.12
CA SER A 85 3.00 -2.23 -6.65
C SER A 85 3.51 -2.28 -8.09
N ALA A 86 3.26 -1.24 -8.89
CA ALA A 86 3.79 -1.14 -10.25
C ALA A 86 5.32 -1.02 -10.26
N LEU A 87 5.92 -0.45 -9.22
CA LEU A 87 7.36 -0.29 -9.09
C LEU A 87 8.04 -1.48 -8.40
N ILE A 88 7.39 -2.10 -7.42
CA ILE A 88 8.01 -3.11 -6.56
C ILE A 88 7.39 -4.51 -6.68
N GLY A 89 6.20 -4.65 -7.26
CA GLY A 89 5.42 -5.90 -7.25
C GLY A 89 6.03 -7.09 -7.98
N ASN A 90 7.05 -6.89 -8.83
CA ASN A 90 7.78 -7.95 -9.51
C ASN A 90 9.03 -8.44 -8.76
N LYS A 91 9.27 -7.94 -7.57
CA LYS A 91 10.39 -8.30 -6.71
C LYS A 91 9.92 -9.25 -5.59
N ASP A 92 10.86 -9.94 -4.97
CA ASP A 92 10.59 -10.54 -3.67
C ASP A 92 10.39 -9.39 -2.67
N ILE A 93 9.16 -9.27 -2.16
CA ILE A 93 8.79 -8.20 -1.23
C ILE A 93 8.95 -8.61 0.24
N LYS A 94 9.50 -9.77 0.50
CA LYS A 94 9.86 -10.20 1.86
C LYS A 94 10.84 -9.19 2.47
N GLY A 95 10.49 -8.68 3.66
CA GLY A 95 11.27 -7.64 4.33
C GLY A 95 10.85 -6.20 3.99
N TYR A 96 9.94 -6.01 3.04
CA TYR A 96 9.41 -4.68 2.77
C TYR A 96 8.47 -4.21 3.88
N ARG A 97 8.55 -2.92 4.22
CA ARG A 97 7.74 -2.28 5.24
C ARG A 97 7.02 -1.09 4.66
N LEU A 98 5.72 -1.02 4.91
CA LEU A 98 4.89 0.15 4.69
C LEU A 98 4.90 0.97 5.98
N CYS A 99 5.33 2.23 5.92
CA CYS A 99 5.25 3.21 6.99
C CYS A 99 4.26 4.30 6.56
N ILE A 100 3.33 4.66 7.43
CA ILE A 100 2.27 5.63 7.13
C ILE A 100 2.41 6.81 8.06
N ASP A 101 2.63 8.00 7.50
CA ASP A 101 2.44 9.25 8.22
C ASP A 101 0.96 9.62 8.17
N LEU A 102 0.30 9.53 9.32
CA LEU A 102 -1.13 9.80 9.47
C LEU A 102 -1.45 11.30 9.50
N LYS A 103 -0.47 12.14 9.72
CA LYS A 103 -0.62 13.61 9.87
C LYS A 103 0.52 14.36 9.17
N PRO A 104 0.66 14.23 7.84
CA PRO A 104 1.81 14.81 7.12
C PRO A 104 1.86 16.35 7.17
N ALA A 105 0.73 17.00 7.42
CA ALA A 105 0.69 18.46 7.57
C ALA A 105 1.25 18.98 8.90
N LEU A 106 1.52 18.09 9.88
CA LEU A 106 2.09 18.43 11.18
C LEU A 106 3.48 17.81 11.30
N ASP A 107 4.48 18.61 11.67
CA ASP A 107 5.75 18.11 12.17
C ASP A 107 5.57 17.48 13.57
N GLU A 108 6.61 16.83 14.10
CA GLU A 108 6.53 16.12 15.38
C GLU A 108 6.24 17.07 16.56
N GLU A 109 6.79 18.29 16.54
CA GLU A 109 6.58 19.28 17.60
C GLU A 109 5.12 19.77 17.64
N LYS A 110 4.59 20.18 16.48
CA LYS A 110 3.19 20.61 16.37
C LYS A 110 2.20 19.47 16.65
N LEU A 111 2.57 18.24 16.30
CA LEU A 111 1.76 17.08 16.65
C LEU A 111 1.77 16.81 18.14
N ASP A 112 2.92 16.92 18.82
CA ASP A 112 3.02 16.79 20.27
C ASP A 112 2.21 17.87 21.00
N GLU A 113 2.32 19.12 20.57
CA GLU A 113 1.51 20.24 21.12
C GLU A 113 0.00 19.99 20.92
N ARG A 114 -0.39 19.48 19.77
CA ARG A 114 -1.78 19.12 19.49
C ARG A 114 -2.28 18.02 20.42
N ILE A 115 -1.48 16.97 20.63
CA ILE A 115 -1.81 15.88 21.56
C ILE A 115 -1.94 16.40 22.98
N LEU A 116 -1.01 17.24 23.45
CA LEU A 116 -1.08 17.86 24.77
C LEU A 116 -2.36 18.67 24.94
N ARG A 117 -2.73 19.48 23.97
CA ARG A 117 -3.96 20.26 24.01
C ARG A 117 -5.21 19.38 24.07
N ASP A 118 -5.29 18.36 23.22
CA ASP A 118 -6.43 17.44 23.19
C ASP A 118 -6.56 16.63 24.49
N PHE A 119 -5.44 16.28 25.14
CA PHE A 119 -5.40 15.60 26.43
C PHE A 119 -5.74 16.53 27.62
N ALA A 120 -5.35 17.79 27.53
CA ALA A 120 -5.72 18.77 28.55
C ALA A 120 -7.25 18.96 28.70
N GLU A 121 -7.99 18.82 27.60
CA GLU A 121 -9.46 18.84 27.60
C GLU A 121 -10.09 17.54 28.12
N GLN A 122 -9.33 16.44 28.20
CA GLN A 122 -9.84 15.10 28.49
C GLN A 122 -9.09 14.41 29.66
N LYS A 123 -8.54 15.16 30.61
CA LYS A 123 -7.56 14.72 31.63
C LYS A 123 -7.88 13.38 32.32
N ASN A 124 -9.14 13.09 32.56
CA ASN A 124 -9.58 11.91 33.32
C ASN A 124 -9.98 10.73 32.46
N LYS A 125 -9.98 10.86 31.11
CA LYS A 125 -10.30 9.76 30.21
C LYS A 125 -9.11 8.84 30.02
N SER A 126 -9.40 7.57 29.72
CA SER A 126 -8.38 6.63 29.26
C SER A 126 -7.90 6.98 27.85
N LEU A 127 -6.67 6.58 27.52
CA LEU A 127 -6.04 6.85 26.24
C LEU A 127 -6.93 6.42 25.05
N LYS A 128 -7.49 5.21 25.11
CA LYS A 128 -8.36 4.68 24.04
C LYS A 128 -9.58 5.57 23.77
N ASN A 129 -10.09 6.28 24.78
CA ASN A 129 -11.27 7.14 24.69
C ASN A 129 -10.93 8.61 24.37
N SER A 130 -9.64 8.94 24.24
CA SER A 130 -9.17 10.33 24.09
C SER A 130 -8.60 10.62 22.68
N LEU A 131 -8.45 9.61 21.84
CA LEU A 131 -7.82 9.72 20.52
C LEU A 131 -8.80 9.93 19.37
N ASN A 132 -10.12 9.98 19.61
CA ASN A 132 -11.16 10.11 18.59
C ASN A 132 -11.11 11.43 17.79
N LYS A 133 -10.50 12.51 18.36
CA LYS A 133 -10.26 13.76 17.64
C LYS A 133 -9.08 13.66 16.66
N LEU A 134 -8.22 12.67 16.87
CA LEU A 134 -6.98 12.51 16.10
C LEU A 134 -7.07 11.41 15.06
N PHE A 135 -7.76 10.31 15.38
CA PHE A 135 -7.83 9.12 14.54
C PHE A 135 -9.26 8.61 14.37
N PRO A 136 -9.56 7.93 13.24
CA PRO A 136 -10.77 7.10 13.11
C PRO A 136 -10.79 6.02 14.19
N THR A 137 -11.97 5.71 14.71
CA THR A 137 -12.14 4.77 15.84
C THR A 137 -11.44 3.42 15.61
N LYS A 138 -11.57 2.84 14.40
CA LYS A 138 -10.93 1.57 14.05
C LYS A 138 -9.40 1.61 14.14
N LEU A 139 -8.77 2.77 13.98
CA LEU A 139 -7.31 2.89 13.96
C LEU A 139 -6.71 3.03 15.37
N ILE A 140 -7.51 3.45 16.34
CA ILE A 140 -7.05 3.79 17.71
C ILE A 140 -6.33 2.60 18.36
N ASP A 141 -6.93 1.41 18.30
CA ASP A 141 -6.35 0.22 18.93
C ASP A 141 -5.00 -0.17 18.31
N GLU A 142 -4.84 0.01 17.00
CA GLU A 142 -3.59 -0.27 16.31
C GLU A 142 -2.49 0.75 16.67
N VAL A 143 -2.83 2.03 16.70
CA VAL A 143 -1.90 3.10 17.11
C VAL A 143 -1.44 2.91 18.55
N ILE A 144 -2.36 2.60 19.48
CA ILE A 144 -2.03 2.34 20.88
C ILE A 144 -1.11 1.10 21.00
N TYR A 145 -1.45 0.02 20.30
CA TYR A 145 -0.65 -1.20 20.30
C TYR A 145 0.79 -0.96 19.85
N GLN A 146 0.98 -0.28 18.71
CA GLN A 146 2.32 0.02 18.22
C GLN A 146 3.06 1.02 19.11
N SER A 147 2.36 1.94 19.78
CA SER A 147 2.93 2.86 20.75
C SER A 147 3.36 2.19 22.07
N LYS A 148 2.94 0.95 22.31
CA LYS A 148 3.20 0.18 23.54
C LYS A 148 2.77 0.94 24.80
N ILE A 149 1.57 1.50 24.75
CA ILE A 149 0.97 2.23 25.87
C ILE A 149 -0.26 1.45 26.36
N ASP A 150 -0.51 1.46 27.66
CA ASP A 150 -1.72 0.86 28.21
C ASP A 150 -2.96 1.65 27.74
N PRO A 151 -3.93 1.01 27.03
CA PRO A 151 -5.14 1.65 26.55
C PRO A 151 -6.02 2.24 27.65
N GLU A 152 -5.97 1.68 28.87
CA GLU A 152 -6.76 2.13 30.03
C GLU A 152 -6.07 3.24 30.83
N LYS A 153 -4.80 3.52 30.54
CA LYS A 153 -4.07 4.60 31.23
C LYS A 153 -4.72 5.94 30.99
N LYS A 154 -4.97 6.69 32.06
CA LYS A 154 -5.50 8.06 31.95
C LYS A 154 -4.50 8.98 31.26
N VAL A 155 -4.98 9.86 30.38
CA VAL A 155 -4.09 10.72 29.58
C VAL A 155 -3.27 11.71 30.41
N ASN A 156 -3.75 12.13 31.61
CA ASN A 156 -2.99 12.95 32.52
C ASN A 156 -1.82 12.22 33.22
N LEU A 157 -1.76 10.90 33.13
CA LEU A 157 -0.68 10.05 33.68
C LEU A 157 0.33 9.61 32.62
N LEU A 158 0.14 10.01 31.37
CA LEU A 158 1.09 9.67 30.31
C LEU A 158 2.41 10.41 30.52
N THR A 159 3.51 9.65 30.45
CA THR A 159 4.85 10.24 30.53
C THR A 159 5.22 10.93 29.21
N LYS A 160 6.27 11.74 29.24
CA LYS A 160 6.81 12.39 28.05
C LYS A 160 7.25 11.34 27.01
N GLU A 161 7.89 10.26 27.47
CA GLU A 161 8.37 9.16 26.63
C GLU A 161 7.22 8.41 25.96
N GLU A 162 6.13 8.16 26.68
CA GLU A 162 4.92 7.53 26.11
C GLU A 162 4.29 8.42 25.05
N ARG A 163 4.21 9.72 25.31
CA ARG A 163 3.68 10.68 24.35
C ARG A 163 4.56 10.77 23.10
N HIS A 164 5.89 10.78 23.25
CA HIS A 164 6.81 10.73 22.10
C HIS A 164 6.66 9.44 21.29
N ARG A 165 6.41 8.28 21.95
CA ARG A 165 6.09 7.05 21.20
C ARG A 165 4.79 7.17 20.42
N LEU A 166 3.77 7.81 20.97
CA LEU A 166 2.50 8.07 20.28
C LEU A 166 2.71 8.99 19.05
N VAL A 167 3.49 10.06 19.22
CA VAL A 167 3.89 10.95 18.11
C VAL A 167 4.62 10.16 17.03
N ASN A 168 5.64 9.39 17.40
CA ASN A 168 6.42 8.60 16.45
C ASN A 168 5.55 7.59 15.68
N VAL A 169 4.67 6.85 16.36
CA VAL A 169 3.76 5.92 15.69
C VAL A 169 2.77 6.66 14.78
N THR A 170 2.32 7.85 15.16
CA THR A 170 1.45 8.66 14.30
C THR A 170 2.15 9.08 13.01
N LYS A 171 3.44 9.35 13.06
CA LYS A 171 4.28 9.70 11.91
C LYS A 171 4.78 8.47 11.14
N ASN A 172 4.84 7.31 11.79
CA ASN A 172 5.43 6.09 11.25
C ASN A 172 4.63 4.84 11.67
N LEU A 173 3.35 4.78 11.32
CA LEU A 173 2.54 3.58 11.55
C LEU A 173 3.01 2.47 10.59
N GLU A 174 3.56 1.38 11.14
CA GLU A 174 4.28 0.39 10.36
C GLU A 174 3.49 -0.89 10.12
N PHE A 175 3.56 -1.41 8.89
CA PHE A 175 3.06 -2.73 8.51
C PHE A 175 4.09 -3.46 7.65
N ARG A 176 4.29 -4.76 7.89
CA ARG A 176 5.17 -5.60 7.06
C ARG A 176 4.39 -6.16 5.89
N LEU A 177 4.92 -5.97 4.69
CA LEU A 177 4.35 -6.53 3.46
C LEU A 177 4.84 -7.97 3.30
N SER A 178 3.95 -8.89 2.88
CA SER A 178 4.29 -10.31 2.72
C SER A 178 4.27 -10.79 1.27
N SER A 179 3.30 -10.33 0.48
CA SER A 179 3.14 -10.70 -0.94
C SER A 179 2.22 -9.70 -1.67
N THR A 180 2.17 -9.76 -2.99
CA THR A 180 1.09 -9.17 -3.78
C THR A 180 -0.10 -10.13 -3.87
N ARG A 181 -1.29 -9.61 -4.24
CA ARG A 181 -2.52 -10.41 -4.42
C ARG A 181 -2.56 -11.22 -5.72
N GLY A 182 -1.59 -11.05 -6.59
CA GLY A 182 -1.51 -11.80 -7.85
C GLY A 182 -2.45 -11.29 -8.94
N PHE A 183 -2.53 -12.06 -10.05
CA PHE A 183 -3.27 -11.66 -11.25
C PHE A 183 -4.77 -11.51 -11.07
N ASN A 184 -5.37 -12.26 -10.15
CA ASN A 184 -6.82 -12.21 -9.89
C ASN A 184 -7.31 -10.84 -9.43
N GLU A 185 -6.44 -10.08 -8.77
CA GLU A 185 -6.75 -8.74 -8.26
C GLU A 185 -5.91 -7.64 -8.92
N ALA A 186 -5.06 -7.99 -9.88
CA ALA A 186 -4.28 -7.03 -10.63
C ALA A 186 -5.13 -6.23 -11.61
N ILE A 187 -4.96 -4.91 -11.64
CA ILE A 187 -5.63 -4.03 -12.60
C ILE A 187 -4.99 -4.21 -13.99
N ILE A 188 -3.66 -4.31 -14.05
CA ILE A 188 -2.92 -4.51 -15.29
C ILE A 188 -1.91 -5.67 -15.16
N THR A 189 -1.47 -6.16 -16.34
CA THR A 189 -0.33 -7.09 -16.44
C THR A 189 0.90 -6.29 -16.85
N LYS A 190 1.99 -6.43 -16.13
CA LYS A 190 3.31 -5.89 -16.49
C LYS A 190 4.08 -6.94 -17.27
N GLY A 191 4.69 -6.53 -18.38
CA GLY A 191 5.29 -7.42 -19.37
C GLY A 191 4.28 -7.75 -20.47
N GLY A 192 4.76 -8.35 -21.57
CA GLY A 192 3.94 -8.61 -22.75
C GLY A 192 4.79 -9.07 -23.90
N VAL A 193 4.27 -8.95 -25.11
CA VAL A 193 5.03 -9.20 -26.35
C VAL A 193 6.19 -8.21 -26.41
N GLU A 194 7.39 -8.72 -26.71
CA GLU A 194 8.59 -7.90 -26.76
C GLU A 194 8.45 -6.77 -27.79
N VAL A 195 8.39 -5.52 -27.33
CA VAL A 195 8.14 -4.33 -28.15
C VAL A 195 9.22 -4.14 -29.25
N SER A 196 10.42 -4.68 -29.05
CA SER A 196 11.48 -4.71 -30.06
C SER A 196 11.08 -5.43 -31.34
N GLN A 197 10.13 -6.38 -31.26
CA GLN A 197 9.62 -7.18 -32.38
C GLN A 197 8.43 -6.51 -33.09
N ILE A 198 7.98 -5.37 -32.62
CA ILE A 198 6.81 -4.65 -33.13
C ILE A 198 7.27 -3.35 -33.79
N ASN A 199 6.67 -2.99 -34.91
CA ASN A 199 6.87 -1.72 -35.56
C ASN A 199 6.09 -0.64 -34.78
N PRO A 200 6.73 0.37 -34.16
CA PRO A 200 6.05 1.34 -33.32
C PRO A 200 5.11 2.31 -34.08
N LYS A 201 5.22 2.37 -35.41
CA LYS A 201 4.36 3.24 -36.23
C LYS A 201 3.09 2.53 -36.71
N THR A 202 3.21 1.24 -37.04
CA THR A 202 2.11 0.46 -37.61
C THR A 202 1.51 -0.52 -36.62
N MET A 203 2.20 -0.81 -35.53
CA MET A 203 1.88 -1.86 -34.55
C MET A 203 1.92 -3.27 -35.14
N GLU A 204 2.49 -3.42 -36.34
CA GLU A 204 2.67 -4.71 -37.02
C GLU A 204 3.90 -5.43 -36.50
N SER A 205 3.81 -6.76 -36.42
CA SER A 205 4.98 -7.61 -36.16
C SER A 205 6.03 -7.44 -37.26
N LYS A 206 7.30 -7.30 -36.88
CA LYS A 206 8.43 -7.22 -37.83
C LYS A 206 8.75 -8.57 -38.52
N SER A 207 8.36 -9.68 -37.90
CA SER A 207 8.64 -11.02 -38.35
C SER A 207 7.45 -11.71 -39.06
N VAL A 208 6.22 -11.29 -38.72
CA VAL A 208 4.99 -11.91 -39.25
C VAL A 208 4.13 -10.84 -39.90
N LYS A 209 4.13 -10.81 -41.23
CA LYS A 209 3.35 -9.83 -42.00
C LYS A 209 1.85 -10.02 -41.79
N GLY A 210 1.13 -8.89 -41.58
CA GLY A 210 -0.32 -8.90 -41.38
C GLY A 210 -0.74 -9.19 -39.93
N LEU A 211 0.20 -9.43 -39.01
CA LEU A 211 -0.09 -9.62 -37.58
C LEU A 211 0.17 -8.31 -36.82
N PHE A 212 -0.87 -7.78 -36.21
CA PHE A 212 -0.84 -6.51 -35.44
C PHE A 212 -1.13 -6.74 -33.97
N PHE A 213 -0.52 -5.93 -33.12
CA PHE A 213 -0.73 -5.95 -31.66
C PHE A 213 -1.17 -4.58 -31.17
N ALA A 214 -2.14 -4.57 -30.24
CA ALA A 214 -2.63 -3.35 -29.61
C ALA A 214 -3.09 -3.60 -28.18
N GLY A 215 -3.00 -2.59 -27.32
CA GLY A 215 -3.42 -2.65 -25.92
C GLY A 215 -2.42 -3.35 -25.00
N GLU A 216 -2.91 -3.90 -23.89
CA GLU A 216 -2.11 -4.44 -22.77
C GLU A 216 -1.42 -5.78 -23.07
N VAL A 217 -1.42 -6.24 -24.30
CA VAL A 217 -0.68 -7.43 -24.74
C VAL A 217 0.80 -7.11 -25.03
N LEU A 218 1.14 -5.82 -25.13
CA LEU A 218 2.49 -5.28 -25.34
C LEU A 218 3.20 -4.96 -24.04
#